data_d7f534bb729e09b452a8ef1512862bac
#
_entry.id   d7f534bb729e09b452a8ef1512862bac
#
_cell.length_a   1.000
_cell.length_b   1.000
_cell.length_c   1.000
_cell.angle_alpha   90.00
_cell.angle_beta   90.00
_cell.angle_gamma   90.00
#
_symmetry.space_group_name_H-M   'P 1'
#
loop_
_entity.id
_entity.type
_entity.pdbx_description
1 polymer ?
#
loop_
_entity_poly.entity_id
_entity_poly.type
_entity_poly.pdbx_seq_one_letter_code
_entity_poly.pdbx_strand_id
1 'polypeptide(L)'
;MFLAYEAIKMWKKTALYVLAGLLMGLAVCIRVTSIFILLAIMVWILVSRNWKKLLQWGVPTLTGMILFSILWQGIYQYHVDFDTSESAITVEHFVMMGSTGDGMYNWDDVLFTKSFATHEERAENNRRVWLQRVRENGLLGNLKLIIKKEEIVWGIGASGYSQYVENVVEQTPCYDWMVGEKSGLFRAYMQAYNIVLFALILLGTVTMISKKKSNPYMWIIGIYWCGALVFYIFWEAHPRYSVSIVPLLTMLIVPCLEICLFDMNHGQ
;
A
#
# COMPACT_ATOMS: atom_id res chain seq x y z
N MET A 1 -26.98 34.88 14.01
CA MET A 1 -26.63 34.63 12.60
C MET A 1 -25.19 34.15 12.45
N PHE A 2 -24.18 34.80 13.03
CA PHE A 2 -22.76 34.34 12.95
C PHE A 2 -22.55 32.96 13.54
N LEU A 3 -23.06 32.63 14.72
CA LEU A 3 -22.95 31.33 15.36
C LEU A 3 -23.61 30.21 14.52
N ALA A 4 -24.73 30.49 13.85
CA ALA A 4 -25.40 29.56 12.97
C ALA A 4 -24.54 29.29 11.71
N TYR A 5 -23.89 30.28 11.13
CA TYR A 5 -23.00 30.15 10.01
C TYR A 5 -21.77 29.29 10.34
N GLU A 6 -21.12 29.52 11.48
CA GLU A 6 -19.97 28.71 11.92
C GLU A 6 -20.37 27.25 12.22
N ALA A 7 -21.56 27.03 12.80
CA ALA A 7 -22.10 25.69 13.03
C ALA A 7 -22.35 24.94 11.70
N ILE A 8 -22.94 25.62 10.71
CA ILE A 8 -23.15 25.03 9.36
C ILE A 8 -21.82 24.70 8.68
N LYS A 9 -20.82 25.58 8.80
CA LYS A 9 -19.48 25.35 8.23
C LYS A 9 -18.79 24.18 8.90
N MET A 10 -18.92 24.04 10.21
CA MET A 10 -18.39 22.91 10.99
C MET A 10 -19.10 21.61 10.63
N TRP A 11 -20.43 21.61 10.53
CA TRP A 11 -21.23 20.47 10.11
C TRP A 11 -20.82 19.96 8.73
N LYS A 12 -20.66 20.86 7.73
CA LYS A 12 -20.20 20.47 6.38
C LYS A 12 -18.83 19.81 6.41
N LYS A 13 -17.89 20.33 7.20
CA LYS A 13 -16.55 19.70 7.36
C LYS A 13 -16.65 18.31 7.99
N THR A 14 -17.43 18.18 9.06
CA THR A 14 -17.64 16.89 9.73
C THR A 14 -18.25 15.86 8.78
N ALA A 15 -19.27 16.23 8.00
CA ALA A 15 -19.88 15.37 7.00
C ALA A 15 -18.89 14.91 5.92
N LEU A 16 -18.01 15.81 5.46
CA LEU A 16 -16.94 15.44 4.51
C LEU A 16 -15.93 14.44 5.11
N TYR A 17 -15.60 14.59 6.40
CA TYR A 17 -14.70 13.64 7.07
C TYR A 17 -15.36 12.27 7.29
N VAL A 18 -16.65 12.22 7.60
CA VAL A 18 -17.42 10.98 7.65
C VAL A 18 -17.46 10.32 6.27
N LEU A 19 -17.73 11.08 5.21
CA LEU A 19 -17.69 10.57 3.83
C LEU A 19 -16.31 10.02 3.46
N ALA A 20 -15.24 10.74 3.81
CA ALA A 20 -13.87 10.26 3.62
C ALA A 20 -13.62 8.94 4.38
N GLY A 21 -14.19 8.79 5.58
CA GLY A 21 -14.16 7.55 6.34
C GLY A 21 -14.91 6.40 5.67
N LEU A 22 -16.09 6.65 5.11
CA LEU A 22 -16.84 5.65 4.34
C LEU A 22 -16.04 5.17 3.13
N LEU A 23 -15.46 6.10 2.36
CA LEU A 23 -14.61 5.76 1.20
C LEU A 23 -13.34 5.02 1.61
N MET A 24 -12.74 5.38 2.76
CA MET A 24 -11.59 4.67 3.31
C MET A 24 -11.96 3.25 3.75
N GLY A 25 -13.13 3.05 4.37
CA GLY A 25 -13.66 1.73 4.70
C GLY A 25 -13.79 0.85 3.46
N LEU A 26 -14.38 1.40 2.38
CA LEU A 26 -14.46 0.72 1.08
C LEU A 26 -13.06 0.39 0.53
N ALA A 27 -12.14 1.33 0.56
CA ALA A 27 -10.78 1.11 0.07
C ALA A 27 -10.04 0.01 0.84
N VAL A 28 -10.23 -0.06 2.15
CA VAL A 28 -9.66 -1.11 3.02
C VAL A 28 -10.28 -2.48 2.73
N CYS A 29 -11.58 -2.55 2.43
CA CYS A 29 -12.23 -3.80 2.00
C CYS A 29 -11.67 -4.32 0.67
N ILE A 30 -11.36 -3.42 -0.27
CA ILE A 30 -10.74 -3.79 -1.55
C ILE A 30 -9.26 -4.18 -1.32
N ARG A 31 -8.55 -3.41 -0.50
CA ARG A 31 -7.14 -3.64 -0.21
C ARG A 31 -6.76 -3.12 1.18
N VAL A 32 -6.43 -4.02 2.08
CA VAL A 32 -6.08 -3.71 3.49
C VAL A 32 -4.95 -2.68 3.61
N THR A 33 -3.96 -2.70 2.71
CA THR A 33 -2.84 -1.74 2.72
C THR A 33 -3.27 -0.29 2.51
N SER A 34 -4.49 -0.02 2.06
CA SER A 34 -5.05 1.34 1.98
C SER A 34 -5.10 2.04 3.34
N ILE A 35 -5.13 1.29 4.45
CA ILE A 35 -5.12 1.86 5.80
C ILE A 35 -3.84 2.66 6.11
N PHE A 36 -2.74 2.38 5.41
CA PHE A 36 -1.48 3.08 5.65
C PHE A 36 -1.55 4.57 5.32
N ILE A 37 -2.42 4.99 4.39
CA ILE A 37 -2.61 6.43 4.12
C ILE A 37 -3.26 7.12 5.32
N LEU A 38 -4.21 6.45 5.98
CA LEU A 38 -4.83 6.95 7.20
C LEU A 38 -3.79 7.09 8.33
N LEU A 39 -2.97 6.04 8.51
CA LEU A 39 -1.89 6.05 9.50
C LEU A 39 -0.88 7.17 9.20
N ALA A 40 -0.52 7.39 7.93
CA ALA A 40 0.38 8.46 7.52
C ALA A 40 -0.18 9.85 7.86
N ILE A 41 -1.47 10.08 7.63
CA ILE A 41 -2.15 11.33 8.00
C ILE A 41 -2.14 11.50 9.53
N MET A 42 -2.44 10.45 10.29
CA MET A 42 -2.40 10.47 11.75
C MET A 42 -1.00 10.80 12.26
N VAL A 43 0.04 10.12 11.76
CA VAL A 43 1.44 10.38 12.13
C VAL A 43 1.82 11.82 11.81
N TRP A 44 1.45 12.34 10.62
CA TRP A 44 1.70 13.74 10.26
C TRP A 44 1.05 14.72 11.24
N ILE A 45 -0.21 14.52 11.62
CA ILE A 45 -0.93 15.39 12.56
C ILE A 45 -0.28 15.32 13.95
N LEU A 46 0.13 14.12 14.39
CA LEU A 46 0.83 13.90 15.66
C LEU A 46 2.17 14.63 15.69
N VAL A 47 2.99 14.48 14.67
CA VAL A 47 4.30 15.16 14.54
C VAL A 47 4.12 16.68 14.51
N SER A 48 3.05 17.17 13.88
CA SER A 48 2.68 18.59 13.84
C SER A 48 2.13 19.10 15.19
N ARG A 49 2.01 18.24 16.21
CA ARG A 49 1.47 18.55 17.56
C ARG A 49 0.10 19.22 17.56
N ASN A 50 -0.72 18.97 16.56
CA ASN A 50 -2.05 19.58 16.42
C ASN A 50 -3.16 18.61 16.87
N TRP A 51 -3.23 18.36 18.17
CA TRP A 51 -4.19 17.44 18.79
C TRP A 51 -5.66 17.79 18.50
N LYS A 52 -6.01 19.09 18.45
CA LYS A 52 -7.37 19.53 18.11
C LYS A 52 -7.74 19.06 16.69
N LYS A 53 -6.81 19.18 15.74
CA LYS A 53 -7.02 18.76 14.36
C LYS A 53 -7.14 17.23 14.27
N LEU A 54 -6.36 16.49 15.07
CA LEU A 54 -6.46 15.04 15.14
C LEU A 54 -7.85 14.58 15.55
N LEU A 55 -8.43 15.18 16.60
CA LEU A 55 -9.78 14.85 17.06
C LEU A 55 -10.85 15.27 16.05
N GLN A 56 -10.75 16.50 15.52
CA GLN A 56 -11.72 17.02 14.56
C GLN A 56 -11.79 16.24 13.25
N TRP A 57 -10.66 15.68 12.81
CA TRP A 57 -10.57 14.88 11.61
C TRP A 57 -10.73 13.38 11.91
N GLY A 58 -9.99 12.87 12.90
CA GLY A 58 -9.89 11.45 13.18
C GLY A 58 -11.20 10.83 13.66
N VAL A 59 -11.89 11.48 14.60
CA VAL A 59 -13.17 10.94 15.13
C VAL A 59 -14.22 10.79 14.03
N PRO A 60 -14.55 11.81 13.20
CA PRO A 60 -15.54 11.65 12.14
C PRO A 60 -15.09 10.62 11.07
N THR A 61 -13.80 10.58 10.73
CA THR A 61 -13.29 9.62 9.74
C THR A 61 -13.41 8.19 10.26
N LEU A 62 -13.03 7.92 11.51
CA LEU A 62 -13.21 6.60 12.13
C LEU A 62 -14.70 6.23 12.24
N THR A 63 -15.56 7.18 12.57
CA THR A 63 -17.02 6.96 12.57
C THR A 63 -17.50 6.51 11.18
N GLY A 64 -17.05 7.17 10.12
CA GLY A 64 -17.38 6.78 8.74
C GLY A 64 -16.89 5.36 8.40
N MET A 65 -15.67 5.01 8.80
CA MET A 65 -15.13 3.65 8.59
C MET A 65 -15.95 2.58 9.35
N ILE A 66 -16.31 2.85 10.60
CA ILE A 66 -17.13 1.94 11.42
C ILE A 66 -18.51 1.77 10.78
N LEU A 67 -19.15 2.86 10.36
CA LEU A 67 -20.44 2.81 9.67
C LEU A 67 -20.35 1.96 8.40
N PHE A 68 -19.30 2.17 7.58
CA PHE A 68 -19.08 1.34 6.40
C PHE A 68 -18.92 -0.14 6.76
N SER A 69 -18.11 -0.46 7.78
CA SER A 69 -17.87 -1.84 8.22
C SER A 69 -19.15 -2.52 8.67
N ILE A 70 -20.02 -1.83 9.42
CA ILE A 70 -21.33 -2.35 9.86
C ILE A 70 -22.23 -2.61 8.66
N LEU A 71 -22.32 -1.65 7.73
CA LEU A 71 -23.13 -1.80 6.50
C LEU A 71 -22.62 -2.97 5.64
N TRP A 72 -21.30 -3.05 5.46
CA TRP A 72 -20.67 -4.11 4.67
C TRP A 72 -20.89 -5.48 5.29
N GLN A 73 -20.73 -5.61 6.61
CA GLN A 73 -20.97 -6.85 7.33
C GLN A 73 -22.43 -7.29 7.23
N GLY A 74 -23.37 -6.34 7.33
CA GLY A 74 -24.81 -6.63 7.14
C GLY A 74 -25.13 -7.13 5.73
N ILE A 75 -24.58 -6.48 4.69
CA ILE A 75 -24.72 -6.91 3.31
C ILE A 75 -24.08 -8.29 3.09
N TYR A 76 -22.88 -8.49 3.63
CA TYR A 76 -22.15 -9.75 3.51
C TYR A 76 -22.93 -10.92 4.14
N GLN A 77 -23.42 -10.77 5.38
CA GLN A 77 -24.21 -11.77 6.07
C GLN A 77 -25.54 -12.10 5.39
N TYR A 78 -26.14 -11.10 4.71
CA TYR A 78 -27.38 -11.32 3.95
C TYR A 78 -27.18 -12.18 2.69
N HIS A 79 -26.01 -12.10 2.04
CA HIS A 79 -25.71 -12.77 0.78
C HIS A 79 -24.85 -14.03 0.92
N VAL A 80 -24.21 -14.25 2.05
CA VAL A 80 -23.28 -15.37 2.28
C VAL A 80 -23.75 -16.23 3.43
N ASP A 81 -24.22 -17.42 3.12
CA ASP A 81 -24.82 -18.35 4.07
C ASP A 81 -23.81 -19.23 4.81
N PHE A 82 -22.50 -19.03 4.62
CA PHE A 82 -21.48 -19.84 5.28
C PHE A 82 -20.42 -18.98 5.99
N ASP A 83 -19.96 -19.51 7.11
CA ASP A 83 -18.88 -18.88 7.88
C ASP A 83 -17.54 -19.11 7.18
N THR A 84 -16.94 -18.02 6.70
CA THR A 84 -15.62 -18.04 6.07
C THR A 84 -14.47 -17.84 7.04
N SER A 85 -14.74 -17.59 8.32
CA SER A 85 -13.71 -17.27 9.31
C SER A 85 -12.72 -18.42 9.49
N GLU A 86 -13.23 -19.65 9.58
CA GLU A 86 -12.41 -20.85 9.72
C GLU A 86 -11.63 -21.23 8.45
N SER A 87 -12.08 -20.79 7.28
CA SER A 87 -11.40 -21.05 6.02
C SER A 87 -10.38 -19.97 5.65
N ALA A 88 -10.41 -18.83 6.33
CA ALA A 88 -9.55 -17.71 6.07
C ALA A 88 -8.07 -18.04 6.31
N ILE A 89 -7.22 -17.54 5.40
CA ILE A 89 -5.76 -17.61 5.58
C ILE A 89 -5.37 -16.59 6.64
N THR A 90 -4.54 -17.01 7.60
CA THR A 90 -4.11 -16.16 8.72
C THR A 90 -3.07 -15.13 8.30
N VAL A 91 -2.95 -14.04 9.06
CA VAL A 91 -1.91 -13.02 8.85
C VAL A 91 -0.50 -13.62 8.95
N GLU A 92 -0.31 -14.55 9.87
CA GLU A 92 0.95 -15.27 10.11
C GLU A 92 1.41 -16.07 8.89
N HIS A 93 0.47 -16.53 8.05
CA HIS A 93 0.79 -17.20 6.79
C HIS A 93 1.62 -16.29 5.85
N PHE A 94 1.17 -15.06 5.64
CA PHE A 94 1.85 -14.13 4.75
C PHE A 94 3.22 -13.69 5.29
N VAL A 95 3.34 -13.60 6.61
CA VAL A 95 4.62 -13.29 7.28
C VAL A 95 5.57 -14.49 7.18
N MET A 96 5.07 -15.70 7.38
CA MET A 96 5.83 -16.95 7.22
C MET A 96 6.33 -17.10 5.79
N MET A 97 5.46 -16.95 4.80
CA MET A 97 5.77 -17.04 3.37
C MET A 97 6.81 -15.97 2.95
N GLY A 98 6.70 -14.75 3.49
CA GLY A 98 7.65 -13.67 3.28
C GLY A 98 9.02 -13.87 3.94
N SER A 99 9.27 -14.97 4.67
CA SER A 99 10.51 -15.23 5.42
C SER A 99 11.45 -16.26 4.78
N THR A 100 11.14 -16.75 3.59
CA THR A 100 11.93 -17.79 2.90
C THR A 100 12.13 -17.48 1.42
N GLY A 101 13.14 -18.09 0.80
CA GLY A 101 13.43 -17.96 -0.63
C GLY A 101 13.73 -16.52 -1.04
N ASP A 102 12.89 -15.97 -1.91
CA ASP A 102 12.87 -14.56 -2.33
C ASP A 102 11.74 -13.76 -1.64
N GLY A 103 11.01 -14.39 -0.73
CA GLY A 103 9.89 -13.81 -0.02
C GLY A 103 8.60 -13.72 -0.84
N MET A 104 8.54 -14.33 -2.01
CA MET A 104 7.37 -14.38 -2.87
C MET A 104 6.41 -15.51 -2.46
N TYR A 105 5.31 -15.61 -3.23
CA TYR A 105 4.33 -16.68 -3.10
C TYR A 105 4.97 -18.06 -3.19
N ASN A 106 4.69 -18.93 -2.21
CA ASN A 106 5.17 -20.28 -2.12
C ASN A 106 4.01 -21.25 -1.91
N TRP A 107 3.82 -22.18 -2.86
CA TRP A 107 2.72 -23.13 -2.79
C TRP A 107 2.85 -24.12 -1.64
N ASP A 108 4.07 -24.54 -1.28
CA ASP A 108 4.31 -25.46 -0.16
C ASP A 108 3.89 -24.82 1.17
N ASP A 109 4.10 -23.53 1.35
CA ASP A 109 3.64 -22.79 2.50
C ASP A 109 2.11 -22.69 2.56
N VAL A 110 1.44 -22.61 1.40
CA VAL A 110 -0.04 -22.66 1.34
C VAL A 110 -0.55 -24.02 1.75
N LEU A 111 0.07 -25.11 1.24
CA LEU A 111 -0.31 -26.48 1.61
C LEU A 111 -0.04 -26.75 3.09
N PHE A 112 1.10 -26.29 3.61
CA PHE A 112 1.40 -26.36 5.04
C PHE A 112 0.32 -25.68 5.88
N THR A 113 -0.04 -24.43 5.58
CA THR A 113 -1.07 -23.72 6.32
C THR A 113 -2.42 -24.42 6.25
N LYS A 114 -2.80 -24.94 5.08
CA LYS A 114 -4.08 -25.63 4.88
C LYS A 114 -4.13 -27.03 5.51
N SER A 115 -3.00 -27.59 5.94
CA SER A 115 -2.97 -28.89 6.62
C SER A 115 -3.54 -28.86 8.04
N PHE A 116 -3.72 -27.68 8.63
CA PHE A 116 -4.29 -27.50 9.97
C PHE A 116 -5.78 -27.17 9.90
N ALA A 117 -6.55 -27.76 10.79
CA ALA A 117 -8.00 -27.68 10.76
C ALA A 117 -8.54 -26.31 11.21
N THR A 118 -8.03 -25.79 12.32
CA THR A 118 -8.53 -24.55 12.93
C THR A 118 -7.69 -23.33 12.55
N HIS A 119 -8.32 -22.14 12.63
CA HIS A 119 -7.64 -20.87 12.41
C HIS A 119 -6.50 -20.65 13.42
N GLU A 120 -6.70 -21.03 14.68
CA GLU A 120 -5.69 -20.90 15.75
C GLU A 120 -4.48 -21.80 15.50
N GLU A 121 -4.69 -23.08 15.12
CA GLU A 121 -3.60 -23.98 14.76
C GLU A 121 -2.77 -23.46 13.59
N ARG A 122 -3.44 -22.90 12.56
CA ARG A 122 -2.76 -22.25 11.42
C ARG A 122 -1.89 -21.09 11.86
N ALA A 123 -2.44 -20.18 12.67
CA ALA A 123 -1.72 -19.01 13.16
C ALA A 123 -0.51 -19.40 14.00
N GLU A 124 -0.66 -20.33 14.94
CA GLU A 124 0.42 -20.79 15.83
C GLU A 124 1.54 -21.49 15.05
N ASN A 125 1.18 -22.44 14.17
CA ASN A 125 2.17 -23.18 13.39
C ASN A 125 2.90 -22.28 12.38
N ASN A 126 2.20 -21.37 11.71
CA ASN A 126 2.81 -20.40 10.79
C ASN A 126 3.77 -19.48 11.55
N ARG A 127 3.40 -18.97 12.73
CA ARG A 127 4.28 -18.15 13.57
C ARG A 127 5.51 -18.92 14.03
N ARG A 128 5.37 -20.20 14.39
CA ARG A 128 6.50 -21.05 14.79
C ARG A 128 7.49 -21.23 13.65
N VAL A 129 7.01 -21.53 12.43
CA VAL A 129 7.85 -21.69 11.24
C VAL A 129 8.52 -20.36 10.86
N TRP A 130 7.79 -19.25 10.90
CA TRP A 130 8.36 -17.92 10.68
C TRP A 130 9.55 -17.63 11.63
N LEU A 131 9.35 -17.83 12.93
CA LEU A 131 10.42 -17.59 13.91
C LEU A 131 11.63 -18.50 13.71
N GLN A 132 11.39 -19.77 13.32
CA GLN A 132 12.45 -20.71 12.98
C GLN A 132 13.26 -20.19 11.79
N ARG A 133 12.60 -19.83 10.67
CA ARG A 133 13.24 -19.31 9.45
C ARG A 133 14.05 -18.04 9.71
N VAL A 134 13.50 -17.10 10.48
CA VAL A 134 14.20 -15.87 10.87
C VAL A 134 15.48 -16.18 11.65
N ARG A 135 15.48 -17.18 12.54
CA ARG A 135 16.67 -17.62 13.29
C ARG A 135 17.68 -18.32 12.38
N GLU A 136 17.23 -19.22 11.52
CA GLU A 136 18.07 -19.97 10.58
C GLU A 136 18.76 -19.05 9.56
N ASN A 137 18.06 -18.06 9.04
CA ASN A 137 18.63 -17.06 8.14
C ASN A 137 19.72 -16.21 8.82
N GLY A 138 19.64 -16.01 10.13
CA GLY A 138 20.50 -15.10 10.86
C GLY A 138 20.39 -13.64 10.38
N LEU A 139 21.20 -12.76 10.92
CA LEU A 139 21.13 -11.33 10.61
C LEU A 139 21.38 -11.03 9.13
N LEU A 140 22.46 -11.58 8.57
CA LEU A 140 22.84 -11.29 7.18
C LEU A 140 21.88 -11.91 6.16
N GLY A 141 21.37 -13.11 6.41
CA GLY A 141 20.37 -13.74 5.55
C GLY A 141 19.06 -12.97 5.53
N ASN A 142 18.55 -12.54 6.69
CA ASN A 142 17.35 -11.72 6.76
C ASN A 142 17.55 -10.36 6.07
N LEU A 143 18.71 -9.71 6.21
CA LEU A 143 18.98 -8.44 5.52
C LEU A 143 19.00 -8.62 3.99
N LYS A 144 19.63 -9.67 3.48
CA LYS A 144 19.60 -10.01 2.04
C LYS A 144 18.18 -10.27 1.55
N LEU A 145 17.38 -11.00 2.33
CA LEU A 145 15.99 -11.27 2.01
C LEU A 145 15.16 -9.98 1.94
N ILE A 146 15.33 -9.08 2.91
CA ILE A 146 14.66 -7.76 2.92
C ILE A 146 14.99 -6.98 1.65
N ILE A 147 16.27 -6.84 1.30
CA ILE A 147 16.72 -6.15 0.08
C ILE A 147 16.09 -6.79 -1.17
N LYS A 148 16.07 -8.12 -1.23
CA LYS A 148 15.47 -8.85 -2.35
C LYS A 148 13.96 -8.61 -2.48
N LYS A 149 13.25 -8.58 -1.36
CA LYS A 149 11.80 -8.29 -1.32
C LYS A 149 11.50 -6.87 -1.78
N GLU A 150 12.27 -5.89 -1.30
CA GLU A 150 12.11 -4.49 -1.74
C GLU A 150 12.42 -4.32 -3.24
N GLU A 151 13.44 -5.03 -3.75
CA GLU A 151 13.72 -5.08 -5.19
C GLU A 151 12.52 -5.64 -5.97
N ILE A 152 11.90 -6.71 -5.50
CA ILE A 152 10.74 -7.33 -6.16
C ILE A 152 9.53 -6.37 -6.15
N VAL A 153 9.24 -5.74 -5.02
CA VAL A 153 8.06 -4.86 -4.90
C VAL A 153 8.22 -3.57 -5.70
N TRP A 154 9.40 -2.94 -5.66
CA TRP A 154 9.62 -1.60 -6.23
C TRP A 154 10.44 -1.58 -7.50
N GLY A 155 11.32 -2.56 -7.69
CA GLY A 155 12.26 -2.58 -8.80
C GLY A 155 11.68 -3.14 -10.11
N ILE A 156 10.54 -3.86 -10.08
CA ILE A 156 9.95 -4.47 -11.27
C ILE A 156 8.86 -3.57 -11.86
N GLY A 157 9.20 -2.80 -12.89
CA GLY A 157 8.28 -1.84 -13.53
C GLY A 157 7.03 -2.46 -14.14
N ALA A 158 7.10 -3.70 -14.58
CA ALA A 158 5.99 -4.46 -15.16
C ALA A 158 4.99 -5.01 -14.12
N SER A 159 5.22 -4.82 -12.82
CA SER A 159 4.33 -5.23 -11.72
C SER A 159 3.85 -6.69 -11.77
N GLY A 160 4.58 -7.59 -12.45
CA GLY A 160 4.26 -9.02 -12.56
C GLY A 160 3.03 -9.35 -13.40
N TYR A 161 2.61 -8.47 -14.31
CA TYR A 161 1.40 -8.65 -15.13
C TYR A 161 1.41 -9.96 -15.94
N SER A 162 2.57 -10.45 -16.38
CA SER A 162 2.70 -11.65 -17.23
C SER A 162 2.03 -12.87 -16.61
N GLN A 163 2.14 -13.06 -15.30
CA GLN A 163 1.50 -14.17 -14.59
C GLN A 163 -0.02 -14.23 -14.73
N TYR A 164 -0.67 -13.09 -15.06
CA TYR A 164 -2.12 -13.00 -15.18
C TYR A 164 -2.61 -13.09 -16.64
N VAL A 165 -1.72 -12.88 -17.61
CA VAL A 165 -2.08 -12.83 -19.04
C VAL A 165 -1.57 -14.06 -19.80
N GLU A 166 -0.67 -14.88 -19.24
CA GLU A 166 -0.12 -16.07 -19.91
C GLU A 166 -1.19 -17.10 -20.29
N ASN A 167 -2.25 -17.21 -19.51
CA ASN A 167 -3.30 -18.22 -19.65
C ASN A 167 -4.62 -17.67 -20.22
N VAL A 168 -4.60 -16.54 -20.93
CA VAL A 168 -5.83 -16.02 -21.56
C VAL A 168 -6.24 -16.89 -22.76
N VAL A 169 -7.54 -17.18 -22.85
CA VAL A 169 -8.13 -18.04 -23.90
C VAL A 169 -8.11 -17.35 -25.26
N GLU A 170 -8.32 -16.03 -25.30
CA GLU A 170 -8.31 -15.24 -26.51
C GLU A 170 -7.10 -14.32 -26.57
N GLN A 171 -6.27 -14.52 -27.59
CA GLN A 171 -5.10 -13.68 -27.82
C GLN A 171 -5.49 -12.43 -28.59
N THR A 172 -5.43 -11.29 -27.89
CA THR A 172 -5.62 -9.99 -28.52
C THR A 172 -4.32 -9.51 -29.19
N PRO A 173 -4.38 -8.47 -30.07
CA PRO A 173 -3.16 -7.87 -30.65
C PRO A 173 -2.15 -7.40 -29.61
N CYS A 174 -2.59 -7.10 -28.38
CA CYS A 174 -1.71 -6.73 -27.26
C CYS A 174 -0.98 -7.92 -26.64
N TYR A 175 -1.42 -9.16 -26.89
CA TYR A 175 -0.81 -10.37 -26.30
C TYR A 175 0.66 -10.48 -26.65
N ASP A 176 1.04 -10.28 -27.92
CA ASP A 176 2.42 -10.35 -28.37
C ASP A 176 3.35 -9.36 -27.67
N TRP A 177 2.82 -8.19 -27.31
CA TRP A 177 3.58 -7.20 -26.53
C TRP A 177 3.69 -7.57 -25.05
N MET A 178 2.68 -8.21 -24.49
CA MET A 178 2.65 -8.52 -23.07
C MET A 178 3.37 -9.83 -22.74
N VAL A 179 3.13 -10.89 -23.52
CA VAL A 179 3.60 -12.26 -23.24
C VAL A 179 4.33 -12.90 -24.42
N GLY A 180 4.01 -12.51 -25.67
CA GLY A 180 4.58 -13.06 -26.89
C GLY A 180 5.98 -12.54 -27.21
N GLU A 181 6.37 -12.59 -28.48
CA GLU A 181 7.71 -12.28 -28.97
C GLU A 181 8.21 -10.86 -28.62
N LYS A 182 7.30 -9.87 -28.54
CA LYS A 182 7.61 -8.48 -28.22
C LYS A 182 7.64 -8.17 -26.72
N SER A 183 7.39 -9.15 -25.86
CA SER A 183 7.30 -8.96 -24.42
C SER A 183 8.60 -8.43 -23.79
N GLY A 184 9.76 -8.77 -24.37
CA GLY A 184 11.04 -8.23 -23.94
C GLY A 184 11.14 -6.71 -24.10
N LEU A 185 10.67 -6.17 -25.22
CA LEU A 185 10.64 -4.71 -25.47
C LEU A 185 9.67 -4.02 -24.53
N PHE A 186 8.50 -4.57 -24.33
CA PHE A 186 7.51 -4.02 -23.42
C PHE A 186 8.02 -3.99 -21.97
N ARG A 187 8.64 -5.08 -21.49
CA ARG A 187 9.27 -5.13 -20.16
C ARG A 187 10.39 -4.10 -20.02
N ALA A 188 11.24 -3.95 -21.03
CA ALA A 188 12.30 -2.94 -21.04
C ALA A 188 11.73 -1.52 -20.96
N TYR A 189 10.66 -1.24 -21.73
CA TYR A 189 9.96 0.05 -21.67
C TYR A 189 9.38 0.32 -20.26
N MET A 190 8.67 -0.63 -19.69
CA MET A 190 8.09 -0.51 -18.35
C MET A 190 9.17 -0.33 -17.28
N GLN A 191 10.31 -1.02 -17.42
CA GLN A 191 11.44 -0.86 -16.52
C GLN A 191 12.08 0.51 -16.63
N ALA A 192 12.29 1.03 -17.84
CA ALA A 192 12.81 2.38 -18.07
C ALA A 192 11.86 3.44 -17.48
N TYR A 193 10.54 3.29 -17.70
CA TYR A 193 9.54 4.16 -17.09
C TYR A 193 9.63 4.17 -15.57
N ASN A 194 9.76 3.00 -14.94
CA ASN A 194 9.87 2.85 -13.49
C ASN A 194 11.12 3.56 -12.94
N ILE A 195 12.26 3.39 -13.60
CA ILE A 195 13.52 4.06 -13.23
C ILE A 195 13.38 5.58 -13.31
N VAL A 196 12.83 6.11 -14.40
CA VAL A 196 12.62 7.56 -14.59
C VAL A 196 11.66 8.08 -13.51
N LEU A 197 10.56 7.37 -13.23
CA LEU A 197 9.60 7.75 -12.21
C LEU A 197 10.26 7.89 -10.83
N PHE A 198 11.01 6.89 -10.39
CA PHE A 198 11.68 6.94 -9.08
C PHE A 198 12.81 7.97 -9.04
N ALA A 199 13.53 8.19 -10.16
CA ALA A 199 14.52 9.25 -10.25
C ALA A 199 13.88 10.65 -10.09
N LEU A 200 12.73 10.90 -10.71
CA LEU A 200 11.97 12.14 -10.55
C LEU A 200 11.44 12.32 -9.13
N ILE A 201 10.91 11.26 -8.49
CA ILE A 201 10.47 11.28 -7.10
C ILE A 201 11.63 11.64 -6.17
N LEU A 202 12.80 11.01 -6.37
CA LEU A 202 14.00 11.29 -5.59
C LEU A 202 14.46 12.74 -5.78
N LEU A 203 14.61 13.20 -7.02
CA LEU A 203 15.01 14.56 -7.34
C LEU A 203 14.11 15.58 -6.66
N GLY A 204 12.82 15.35 -6.74
CA GLY A 204 11.83 16.20 -6.12
C GLY A 204 11.89 16.21 -4.61
N THR A 205 12.04 15.07 -4.01
CA THR A 205 12.18 14.96 -2.55
C THR A 205 13.42 15.71 -2.07
N VAL A 206 14.57 15.53 -2.75
CA VAL A 206 15.81 16.23 -2.45
C VAL A 206 15.64 17.75 -2.61
N THR A 207 15.02 18.20 -3.69
CA THR A 207 14.75 19.61 -3.95
C THR A 207 13.86 20.23 -2.87
N MET A 208 12.80 19.52 -2.45
CA MET A 208 11.91 19.97 -1.38
C MET A 208 12.67 20.16 -0.06
N ILE A 209 13.48 19.18 0.34
CA ILE A 209 14.26 19.21 1.58
C ILE A 209 15.27 20.36 1.53
N SER A 210 16.01 20.50 0.42
CA SER A 210 17.05 21.51 0.26
C SER A 210 16.51 22.94 0.29
N LYS A 211 15.34 23.17 -0.32
CA LYS A 211 14.70 24.50 -0.36
C LYS A 211 13.82 24.79 0.87
N LYS A 212 13.73 23.88 1.82
CA LYS A 212 12.87 23.99 3.03
C LYS A 212 11.41 24.34 2.71
N LYS A 213 10.95 24.08 1.48
CA LYS A 213 9.55 24.26 1.08
C LYS A 213 8.78 22.99 1.46
N SER A 214 8.12 23.00 2.61
CA SER A 214 7.35 21.84 3.06
C SER A 214 5.89 21.97 2.66
N ASN A 215 5.40 21.00 1.88
CA ASN A 215 3.98 20.79 1.63
C ASN A 215 3.50 19.62 2.50
N PRO A 216 2.43 19.78 3.33
CA PRO A 216 1.90 18.71 4.16
C PRO A 216 1.59 17.41 3.40
N TYR A 217 1.09 17.51 2.17
CA TYR A 217 0.76 16.35 1.35
C TYR A 217 2.00 15.53 0.99
N MET A 218 3.12 16.16 0.73
CA MET A 218 4.38 15.47 0.42
C MET A 218 4.89 14.67 1.62
N TRP A 219 4.81 15.25 2.82
CA TRP A 219 5.17 14.55 4.04
C TRP A 219 4.27 13.33 4.30
N ILE A 220 2.95 13.49 4.10
CA ILE A 220 1.99 12.39 4.26
C ILE A 220 2.31 11.25 3.27
N ILE A 221 2.57 11.56 1.99
CA ILE A 221 2.93 10.55 0.99
C ILE A 221 4.28 9.90 1.32
N GLY A 222 5.26 10.68 1.76
CA GLY A 222 6.56 10.16 2.21
C GLY A 222 6.41 9.19 3.41
N ILE A 223 5.64 9.57 4.44
CA ILE A 223 5.35 8.73 5.60
C ILE A 223 4.60 7.45 5.15
N TYR A 224 3.64 7.58 4.24
CA TYR A 224 2.91 6.46 3.66
C TYR A 224 3.87 5.46 2.97
N TRP A 225 4.79 5.97 2.15
CA TRP A 225 5.78 5.13 1.47
C TRP A 225 6.75 4.47 2.46
N CYS A 226 7.27 5.21 3.43
CA CYS A 226 8.09 4.63 4.50
C CYS A 226 7.33 3.51 5.26
N GLY A 227 6.04 3.72 5.54
CA GLY A 227 5.19 2.71 6.16
C GLY A 227 5.05 1.46 5.30
N ALA A 228 4.91 1.61 3.98
CA ALA A 228 4.85 0.50 3.03
C ALA A 228 6.18 -0.27 2.97
N LEU A 229 7.33 0.42 2.91
CA LEU A 229 8.65 -0.21 2.97
C LEU A 229 8.79 -1.06 4.25
N VAL A 230 8.45 -0.51 5.42
CA VAL A 230 8.50 -1.25 6.69
C VAL A 230 7.55 -2.45 6.70
N PHE A 231 6.35 -2.32 6.11
CA PHE A 231 5.40 -3.41 6.03
C PHE A 231 5.93 -4.58 5.20
N TYR A 232 6.54 -4.31 4.03
CA TYR A 232 7.06 -5.37 3.15
C TYR A 232 8.35 -6.04 3.69
N ILE A 233 8.98 -5.50 4.72
CA ILE A 233 10.00 -6.24 5.48
C ILE A 233 9.42 -7.56 6.01
N PHE A 234 8.20 -7.54 6.52
CA PHE A 234 7.57 -8.70 7.16
C PHE A 234 6.65 -9.49 6.22
N TRP A 235 5.91 -8.79 5.35
CA TRP A 235 4.92 -9.39 4.46
C TRP A 235 5.56 -10.12 3.29
N GLU A 236 4.81 -10.99 2.61
CA GLU A 236 5.26 -11.55 1.32
C GLU A 236 5.54 -10.44 0.31
N ALA A 237 6.49 -10.67 -0.61
CA ALA A 237 6.80 -9.75 -1.68
C ALA A 237 6.05 -10.14 -2.96
N HIS A 238 5.45 -9.15 -3.62
CA HIS A 238 4.87 -9.34 -4.94
C HIS A 238 4.94 -8.03 -5.75
N PRO A 239 5.34 -8.07 -7.03
CA PRO A 239 5.49 -6.85 -7.85
C PRO A 239 4.19 -6.03 -7.95
N ARG A 240 3.01 -6.69 -7.95
CA ARG A 240 1.69 -6.02 -8.01
C ARG A 240 1.40 -5.12 -6.81
N TYR A 241 2.14 -5.24 -5.72
CA TYR A 241 1.85 -4.46 -4.51
C TYR A 241 2.21 -2.99 -4.67
N SER A 242 3.16 -2.65 -5.54
CA SER A 242 3.49 -1.27 -5.87
C SER A 242 2.38 -0.52 -6.62
N VAL A 243 1.50 -1.22 -7.34
CA VAL A 243 0.45 -0.63 -8.21
C VAL A 243 -0.49 0.30 -7.45
N SER A 244 -0.81 0.03 -6.18
CA SER A 244 -1.68 0.91 -5.38
C SER A 244 -0.95 2.14 -4.82
N ILE A 245 0.38 2.11 -4.76
CA ILE A 245 1.21 3.14 -4.11
C ILE A 245 1.80 4.07 -5.15
N VAL A 246 2.24 3.54 -6.29
CA VAL A 246 2.85 4.31 -7.38
C VAL A 246 2.02 5.53 -7.81
N PRO A 247 0.68 5.46 -8.01
CA PRO A 247 -0.11 6.64 -8.35
C PRO A 247 -0.04 7.77 -7.31
N LEU A 248 0.08 7.43 -6.03
CA LEU A 248 0.26 8.43 -4.98
C LEU A 248 1.67 9.03 -5.01
N LEU A 249 2.69 8.22 -5.30
CA LEU A 249 4.06 8.70 -5.44
C LEU A 249 4.22 9.65 -6.63
N THR A 250 3.46 9.48 -7.71
CA THR A 250 3.49 10.43 -8.84
C THR A 250 3.06 11.84 -8.45
N MET A 251 2.22 11.98 -7.41
CA MET A 251 1.85 13.29 -6.87
C MET A 251 3.04 14.05 -6.27
N LEU A 252 4.12 13.36 -5.87
CA LEU A 252 5.35 14.01 -5.40
C LEU A 252 6.13 14.69 -6.52
N ILE A 253 5.90 14.32 -7.77
CA ILE A 253 6.59 14.89 -8.92
C ILE A 253 6.05 16.30 -9.23
N VAL A 254 4.73 16.51 -9.10
CA VAL A 254 4.07 17.77 -9.48
C VAL A 254 4.62 18.98 -8.70
N PRO A 255 4.67 18.99 -7.37
CA PRO A 255 5.27 20.09 -6.61
C PRO A 255 6.76 20.29 -6.92
N CYS A 256 7.45 19.25 -7.33
CA CYS A 256 8.87 19.34 -7.70
C CYS A 256 9.07 20.04 -9.03
N LEU A 257 8.22 19.74 -10.01
CA LEU A 257 8.19 20.44 -11.29
C LEU A 257 7.83 21.91 -11.09
N GLU A 258 6.85 22.24 -10.24
CA GLU A 258 6.51 23.62 -9.90
C GLU A 258 7.70 24.37 -9.30
N ILE A 259 8.40 23.78 -8.32
CA ILE A 259 9.57 24.40 -7.70
C ILE A 259 10.68 24.63 -8.75
N CYS A 260 10.95 23.64 -9.61
CA CYS A 260 11.96 23.77 -10.64
C CYS A 260 11.60 24.82 -11.71
N LEU A 261 10.32 24.86 -12.15
CA LEU A 261 9.86 25.77 -13.20
C LEU A 261 9.73 27.22 -12.70
N PHE A 262 9.26 27.44 -11.49
CA PHE A 262 9.12 28.78 -10.91
C PHE A 262 10.47 29.44 -10.60
N ASP A 263 11.46 28.68 -10.14
CA ASP A 263 12.80 29.24 -9.87
C ASP A 263 13.57 29.56 -11.14
N MET A 264 13.29 28.89 -12.26
CA MET A 264 13.87 29.28 -13.56
C MET A 264 13.32 30.62 -14.08
N ASN A 265 12.05 30.94 -13.73
CA ASN A 265 11.43 32.21 -14.17
C ASN A 265 11.75 33.42 -13.27
N HIS A 266 12.29 33.23 -12.09
CA HIS A 266 12.68 34.30 -11.16
C HIS A 266 14.20 34.50 -11.09
N GLY A 267 15.00 33.74 -11.81
CA GLY A 267 16.45 33.86 -11.92
C GLY A 267 16.93 34.68 -13.14
N GLN A 268 16.02 35.33 -13.85
CA GLN A 268 16.32 36.35 -14.89
C GLN A 268 15.90 37.75 -14.35
#